data_08ddaef97bde5f0040004cca069c8a1b
#
_entry.id   08ddaef97bde5f0040004cca069c8a1b
#
_cell.length_a   1.000
_cell.length_b   1.000
_cell.length_c   1.000
_cell.angle_alpha   90.00
_cell.angle_beta   90.00
_cell.angle_gamma   90.00
#
_symmetry.space_group_name_H-M   'P 1'
#
loop_
_entity.id
_entity.type
_entity.pdbx_description
1 polymer ?
#
loop_
_entity_poly.entity_id
_entity_poly.type
_entity_poly.pdbx_seq_one_letter_code
_entity_poly.pdbx_strand_id
1 'polypeptide(L)'
;MTQKNVGVPTLPEGSQWERNVLNSFAGGKATPTTYEGWTTLYRIGGKNGGFWSLEPPPATEYQWRVDYAIKQEFCNDASTLYKMTIPEGSSLGALEGKVGPQGMGLYGGAHQAYIDYRAVPADWIEITPATWK
;
A
#
# COMPACT_ATOMS: atom_id res chain seq x y z
N MET A 1 -7.86 -18.44 9.42
CA MET A 1 -6.93 -17.29 9.31
C MET A 1 -6.57 -16.79 10.71
N THR A 2 -5.32 -16.39 10.89
CA THR A 2 -4.86 -15.86 12.18
C THR A 2 -5.59 -14.59 12.53
N GLN A 3 -6.11 -14.49 13.74
CA GLN A 3 -6.72 -13.26 14.25
C GLN A 3 -5.67 -12.41 14.94
N LYS A 4 -5.62 -11.13 14.59
CA LYS A 4 -4.66 -10.20 15.15
C LYS A 4 -5.12 -8.76 14.98
N ASN A 5 -4.79 -7.92 15.94
CA ASN A 5 -4.99 -6.48 15.82
C ASN A 5 -3.63 -5.84 15.59
N VAL A 6 -3.42 -5.30 14.39
CA VAL A 6 -2.17 -4.65 14.00
C VAL A 6 -2.33 -3.14 14.17
N GLY A 7 -1.44 -2.53 14.93
CA GLY A 7 -1.50 -1.10 15.20
C GLY A 7 -1.06 -0.23 14.04
N VAL A 8 -1.40 1.04 14.09
CA VAL A 8 -0.92 2.05 13.14
C VAL A 8 0.61 2.12 13.22
N PRO A 9 1.33 2.16 12.08
CA PRO A 9 2.79 2.26 12.10
C PRO A 9 3.25 3.52 12.85
N THR A 10 4.26 3.36 13.68
CA THR A 10 4.88 4.46 14.40
C THR A 10 6.17 4.86 13.69
N LEU A 11 6.21 6.09 13.18
CA LEU A 11 7.38 6.61 12.50
C LEU A 11 8.13 7.54 13.47
N PRO A 12 9.45 7.37 13.64
CA PRO A 12 10.22 8.26 14.51
C PRO A 12 10.12 9.71 14.03
N GLU A 13 9.66 10.61 14.89
CA GLU A 13 9.47 12.01 14.56
C GLU A 13 10.78 12.65 14.07
N GLY A 14 10.70 13.39 12.96
CA GLY A 14 11.84 14.06 12.34
C GLY A 14 12.81 13.13 11.62
N SER A 15 12.57 11.84 11.56
CA SER A 15 13.45 10.88 10.89
C SER A 15 13.35 10.97 9.37
N GLN A 16 14.39 10.50 8.68
CA GLN A 16 14.35 10.38 7.22
C GLN A 16 13.27 9.38 6.80
N TRP A 17 13.05 8.33 7.59
CA TRP A 17 11.99 7.36 7.33
C TRP A 17 10.61 8.02 7.32
N GLU A 18 10.30 8.82 8.34
CA GLU A 18 9.04 9.57 8.39
C GLU A 18 8.89 10.48 7.17
N ARG A 19 9.94 11.24 6.82
CA ARG A 19 9.91 12.12 5.64
C ARG A 19 9.67 11.34 4.35
N ASN A 20 10.33 10.22 4.18
CA ASN A 20 10.16 9.38 2.99
C ASN A 20 8.74 8.84 2.86
N VAL A 21 8.16 8.39 3.96
CA VAL A 21 6.78 7.89 3.96
C VAL A 21 5.80 9.02 3.66
N LEU A 22 5.90 10.13 4.36
CA LEU A 22 4.96 11.25 4.17
C LEU A 22 5.09 11.90 2.80
N ASN A 23 6.29 11.93 2.22
CA ASN A 23 6.49 12.48 0.88
C ASN A 23 5.84 11.63 -0.23
N SER A 24 5.47 10.39 0.07
CA SER A 24 4.71 9.56 -0.87
C SER A 24 3.23 9.91 -0.91
N PHE A 25 2.76 10.73 0.02
CA PHE A 25 1.37 11.17 0.07
C PHE A 25 1.22 12.59 -0.47
N ALA A 26 0.09 12.85 -1.12
CA ALA A 26 -0.22 14.17 -1.64
C ALA A 26 -0.23 15.20 -0.50
N GLY A 27 0.50 16.30 -0.70
CA GLY A 27 0.63 17.35 0.31
C GLY A 27 1.44 16.94 1.54
N GLY A 28 2.11 15.78 1.51
CA GLY A 28 2.88 15.27 2.64
C GLY A 28 2.03 14.88 3.83
N LYS A 29 0.76 14.53 3.60
CA LYS A 29 -0.20 14.27 4.67
C LYS A 29 -0.82 12.87 4.57
N ALA A 30 -0.86 12.18 5.69
CA ALA A 30 -1.54 10.89 5.84
C ALA A 30 -2.34 10.90 7.13
N THR A 31 -3.46 10.17 7.14
CA THR A 31 -4.38 10.10 8.29
C THR A 31 -4.31 8.71 8.91
N PRO A 32 -4.11 8.59 10.23
CA PRO A 32 -4.23 7.30 10.90
C PRO A 32 -5.63 6.73 10.72
N THR A 33 -5.69 5.48 10.28
CA THR A 33 -6.95 4.80 9.97
C THR A 33 -6.84 3.35 10.41
N THR A 34 -7.95 2.75 10.82
CA THR A 34 -8.01 1.34 11.16
C THR A 34 -9.02 0.64 10.27
N TYR A 35 -8.57 -0.42 9.61
CA TYR A 35 -9.44 -1.28 8.78
C TYR A 35 -9.83 -2.50 9.59
N GLU A 36 -11.07 -2.92 9.45
CA GLU A 36 -11.61 -4.08 10.17
C GLU A 36 -11.90 -5.25 9.23
N GLY A 37 -12.40 -6.32 9.77
CA GLY A 37 -12.65 -7.56 9.07
C GLY A 37 -13.33 -7.41 7.73
N TRP A 38 -12.87 -8.22 6.77
CA TRP A 38 -13.27 -8.32 5.36
C TRP A 38 -12.82 -7.15 4.50
N THR A 39 -12.03 -6.21 5.02
CA THR A 39 -11.36 -5.21 4.20
C THR A 39 -10.23 -5.88 3.41
N THR A 40 -10.12 -5.55 2.13
CA THR A 40 -9.08 -6.09 1.25
C THR A 40 -8.15 -4.98 0.78
N LEU A 41 -6.85 -5.26 0.80
CA LEU A 41 -5.82 -4.35 0.29
C LEU A 41 -5.01 -5.06 -0.78
N TYR A 42 -4.44 -4.28 -1.70
CA TYR A 42 -3.71 -4.81 -2.86
C TYR A 42 -2.34 -4.18 -2.98
N ARG A 43 -1.37 -4.97 -3.41
CA ARG A 43 -0.03 -4.48 -3.71
C ARG A 43 0.54 -5.19 -4.93
N ILE A 44 1.17 -4.43 -5.80
CA ILE A 44 1.94 -4.94 -6.93
C ILE A 44 3.42 -4.71 -6.64
N GLY A 45 4.26 -5.69 -6.87
CA GLY A 45 5.71 -5.56 -6.74
C GLY A 45 6.32 -6.55 -5.77
N GLY A 46 7.33 -6.12 -5.01
CA GLY A 46 8.01 -6.98 -4.04
C GLY A 46 7.20 -7.22 -2.78
N LYS A 47 7.48 -8.33 -2.10
CA LYS A 47 6.72 -8.74 -0.91
C LYS A 47 6.97 -7.85 0.32
N ASN A 48 8.09 -7.15 0.36
CA ASN A 48 8.51 -6.37 1.54
C ASN A 48 8.15 -4.91 1.37
N GLY A 49 6.86 -4.61 1.24
CA GLY A 49 6.42 -3.25 1.07
C GLY A 49 5.34 -2.84 2.04
N GLY A 50 5.44 -1.60 2.54
CA GLY A 50 4.45 -1.04 3.45
C GLY A 50 3.32 -0.29 2.76
N PHE A 51 3.43 0.02 1.47
CA PHE A 51 2.40 0.76 0.73
C PHE A 51 1.45 -0.19 0.02
N TRP A 52 0.17 -0.10 0.34
CA TRP A 52 -0.90 -0.95 -0.21
C TRP A 52 -2.02 -0.08 -0.76
N SER A 53 -2.69 -0.55 -1.80
CA SER A 53 -3.81 0.16 -2.37
C SER A 53 -5.13 -0.33 -1.79
N LEU A 54 -6.12 0.57 -1.73
CA LEU A 54 -7.45 0.26 -1.20
C LEU A 54 -8.37 -0.30 -2.28
N GLU A 55 -7.93 -0.27 -3.54
CA GLU A 55 -8.70 -0.73 -4.69
C GLU A 55 -7.89 -1.73 -5.50
N PRO A 56 -8.55 -2.62 -6.25
CA PRO A 56 -7.85 -3.53 -7.17
C PRO A 56 -7.02 -2.74 -8.18
N PRO A 57 -5.90 -3.31 -8.68
CA PRO A 57 -5.10 -2.62 -9.70
C PRO A 57 -5.96 -2.30 -10.94
N PRO A 58 -5.67 -1.20 -11.63
CA PRO A 58 -6.32 -0.93 -12.91
C PRO A 58 -5.93 -1.96 -13.98
N ALA A 59 -6.59 -1.92 -15.14
CA ALA A 59 -6.42 -2.94 -16.16
C ALA A 59 -5.02 -2.95 -16.79
N THR A 60 -4.30 -1.84 -16.77
CA THR A 60 -2.98 -1.73 -17.39
C THR A 60 -1.90 -1.32 -16.40
N GLU A 61 -0.68 -1.81 -16.65
CA GLU A 61 0.48 -1.41 -15.85
C GLU A 61 0.74 0.10 -15.95
N TYR A 62 0.55 0.67 -17.14
CA TYR A 62 0.72 2.12 -17.34
C TYR A 62 -0.21 2.91 -16.41
N GLN A 63 -1.50 2.58 -16.37
CA GLN A 63 -2.45 3.29 -15.51
C GLN A 63 -2.11 3.11 -14.03
N TRP A 64 -1.68 1.92 -13.63
CA TRP A 64 -1.24 1.66 -12.27
C TRP A 64 -0.06 2.54 -11.87
N ARG A 65 0.95 2.67 -12.74
CA ARG A 65 2.11 3.53 -12.46
C ARG A 65 1.72 5.00 -12.37
N VAL A 66 0.79 5.45 -13.20
CA VAL A 66 0.30 6.84 -13.15
C VAL A 66 -0.46 7.11 -11.85
N ASP A 67 -1.42 6.25 -11.51
CA ASP A 67 -2.31 6.45 -10.36
C ASP A 67 -1.57 6.38 -9.03
N TYR A 68 -0.56 5.53 -8.94
CA TYR A 68 0.24 5.34 -7.72
C TYR A 68 1.62 6.00 -7.81
N ALA A 69 1.86 6.78 -8.85
CA ALA A 69 3.10 7.53 -9.06
C ALA A 69 4.36 6.65 -8.93
N ILE A 70 4.33 5.47 -9.56
CA ILE A 70 5.42 4.50 -9.46
C ILE A 70 6.35 4.61 -10.65
N LYS A 71 7.55 5.13 -10.42
CA LYS A 71 8.58 5.17 -11.44
C LYS A 71 9.10 3.74 -11.69
N GLN A 72 9.48 3.46 -12.94
CA GLN A 72 10.04 2.15 -13.28
C GLN A 72 11.27 1.81 -12.44
N GLU A 73 12.05 2.79 -12.09
CA GLU A 73 13.25 2.62 -11.26
C GLU A 73 12.94 2.22 -9.81
N PHE A 74 11.70 2.46 -9.33
CA PHE A 74 11.28 2.12 -7.96
C PHE A 74 10.65 0.75 -7.86
N CYS A 75 10.02 0.29 -8.93
CA CYS A 75 9.31 -0.97 -8.93
C CYS A 75 9.90 -1.90 -9.97
N ASN A 76 10.57 -2.92 -9.49
CA ASN A 76 11.29 -3.84 -10.35
C ASN A 76 10.44 -5.01 -10.80
N ASP A 77 9.29 -5.26 -10.15
CA ASP A 77 8.45 -6.41 -10.44
C ASP A 77 6.98 -6.02 -10.44
N ALA A 78 6.45 -5.75 -11.61
CA ALA A 78 5.02 -5.49 -11.82
C ALA A 78 4.26 -6.77 -12.17
N SER A 79 4.86 -7.93 -11.99
CA SER A 79 4.27 -9.20 -12.40
C SER A 79 3.56 -9.95 -11.27
N THR A 80 3.68 -9.50 -10.03
CA THR A 80 3.12 -10.18 -8.86
C THR A 80 2.11 -9.30 -8.14
N LEU A 81 0.94 -9.86 -7.88
CA LEU A 81 -0.12 -9.22 -7.11
C LEU A 81 -0.22 -9.85 -5.72
N TYR A 82 -0.17 -9.02 -4.71
CA TYR A 82 -0.42 -9.42 -3.32
C TYR A 82 -1.79 -8.90 -2.92
N LYS A 83 -2.65 -9.81 -2.46
CA LYS A 83 -3.99 -9.48 -1.98
C LYS A 83 -4.07 -9.82 -0.50
N MET A 84 -4.30 -8.83 0.33
CA MET A 84 -4.45 -8.99 1.76
C MET A 84 -5.91 -8.90 2.14
N THR A 85 -6.41 -9.88 2.87
CA THR A 85 -7.77 -9.85 3.43
C THR A 85 -7.68 -9.87 4.95
N ILE A 86 -8.27 -8.88 5.59
CA ILE A 86 -8.33 -8.82 7.05
C ILE A 86 -9.49 -9.71 7.50
N PRO A 87 -9.24 -10.78 8.29
CA PRO A 87 -10.31 -11.66 8.70
C PRO A 87 -11.23 -11.02 9.72
N GLU A 88 -12.42 -11.56 9.86
CA GLU A 88 -13.38 -11.16 10.87
C GLU A 88 -12.77 -11.24 12.27
N GLY A 89 -13.01 -10.24 13.11
CA GLY A 89 -12.45 -10.16 14.45
C GLY A 89 -11.03 -9.61 14.51
N SER A 90 -10.48 -9.19 13.38
CA SER A 90 -9.14 -8.60 13.29
C SER A 90 -9.20 -7.16 12.82
N SER A 91 -8.10 -6.44 13.00
CA SER A 91 -7.97 -5.06 12.54
C SER A 91 -6.55 -4.77 12.08
N LEU A 92 -6.42 -3.78 11.19
CA LEU A 92 -5.13 -3.32 10.67
C LEU A 92 -5.09 -1.81 10.70
N GLY A 93 -4.17 -1.26 11.48
CA GLY A 93 -3.90 0.17 11.51
C GLY A 93 -3.01 0.59 10.35
N ALA A 94 -3.26 1.78 9.80
CA ALA A 94 -2.53 2.30 8.66
C ALA A 94 -2.46 3.82 8.69
N LEU A 95 -1.53 4.37 7.90
CA LEU A 95 -1.53 5.76 7.52
C LEU A 95 -2.09 5.83 6.11
N GLU A 96 -3.24 6.49 5.94
CA GLU A 96 -3.96 6.53 4.67
C GLU A 96 -3.93 7.93 4.06
N GLY A 97 -3.87 7.99 2.74
CA GLY A 97 -3.97 9.23 2.00
C GLY A 97 -3.88 9.01 0.50
N LYS A 98 -3.97 10.09 -0.25
CA LYS A 98 -3.79 10.04 -1.70
C LYS A 98 -2.32 9.96 -2.05
N VAL A 99 -2.01 9.25 -3.13
CA VAL A 99 -0.64 9.18 -3.65
C VAL A 99 -0.24 10.53 -4.22
N GLY A 100 0.92 11.03 -3.82
CA GLY A 100 1.47 12.27 -4.35
C GLY A 100 2.12 12.09 -5.72
N PRO A 101 2.21 13.16 -6.53
CA PRO A 101 2.82 13.09 -7.85
C PRO A 101 4.35 12.90 -7.76
N GLN A 102 4.91 12.19 -8.73
CA GLN A 102 6.36 11.95 -8.83
C GLN A 102 6.98 12.59 -10.08
N GLY A 103 6.23 13.45 -10.78
CA GLY A 103 6.70 14.05 -12.04
C GLY A 103 6.64 13.10 -13.23
N MET A 104 7.10 13.55 -14.40
CA MET A 104 7.14 12.74 -15.63
C MET A 104 5.79 12.11 -16.03
N GLY A 105 4.67 12.80 -15.77
CA GLY A 105 3.34 12.27 -16.05
C GLY A 105 2.79 11.30 -15.02
N LEU A 106 3.51 11.04 -13.94
CA LEU A 106 3.05 10.19 -12.83
C LEU A 106 2.31 11.04 -11.82
N TYR A 107 1.02 11.25 -12.06
CA TYR A 107 0.23 12.21 -11.29
C TYR A 107 -0.20 11.74 -9.91
N GLY A 108 -0.26 10.43 -9.69
CA GLY A 108 -0.76 9.88 -8.44
C GLY A 108 -2.28 10.02 -8.33
N GLY A 109 -2.77 10.27 -7.13
CA GLY A 109 -4.19 10.53 -6.85
C GLY A 109 -4.99 9.34 -6.39
N ALA A 110 -4.50 8.12 -6.56
CA ALA A 110 -5.14 6.94 -5.99
C ALA A 110 -4.96 6.93 -4.47
N HIS A 111 -5.83 6.22 -3.76
CA HIS A 111 -5.71 6.07 -2.32
C HIS A 111 -4.74 4.94 -1.98
N GLN A 112 -3.84 5.20 -1.02
CA GLN A 112 -2.92 4.21 -0.52
C GLN A 112 -2.88 4.21 1.00
N ALA A 113 -2.46 3.08 1.56
CA ALA A 113 -2.26 2.89 2.98
C ALA A 113 -0.83 2.44 3.24
N TYR A 114 -0.18 3.06 4.22
CA TYR A 114 1.12 2.60 4.70
C TYR A 114 0.92 1.79 5.97
N ILE A 115 1.40 0.55 5.99
CA ILE A 115 1.21 -0.39 7.09
C ILE A 115 2.54 -0.95 7.57
N ASP A 116 2.55 -1.50 8.78
CA ASP A 116 3.66 -2.32 9.25
C ASP A 116 3.47 -3.75 8.75
N TYR A 117 3.97 -4.03 7.53
CA TYR A 117 3.79 -5.33 6.90
C TYR A 117 4.43 -6.48 7.69
N ARG A 118 5.42 -6.18 8.54
CA ARG A 118 6.09 -7.20 9.34
C ARG A 118 5.18 -7.74 10.44
N ALA A 119 4.20 -6.95 10.86
CA ALA A 119 3.24 -7.35 11.88
C ALA A 119 2.04 -8.10 11.31
N VAL A 120 1.89 -8.14 9.98
CA VAL A 120 0.76 -8.79 9.31
C VAL A 120 0.99 -10.30 9.24
N PRO A 121 0.01 -11.12 9.68
CA PRO A 121 0.11 -12.57 9.51
C PRO A 121 0.18 -12.98 8.06
N ALA A 122 1.07 -13.90 7.73
CA ALA A 122 1.26 -14.34 6.35
C ALA A 122 0.01 -14.97 5.72
N ASP A 123 -0.85 -15.58 6.52
CA ASP A 123 -2.08 -16.21 6.03
C ASP A 123 -3.17 -15.23 5.63
N TRP A 124 -2.96 -13.91 5.85
CA TRP A 124 -3.86 -12.88 5.32
C TRP A 124 -3.56 -12.55 3.86
N ILE A 125 -2.41 -12.98 3.33
CA ILE A 125 -1.92 -12.55 2.03
C ILE A 125 -1.99 -13.70 1.03
N GLU A 126 -2.67 -13.46 -0.09
CA GLU A 126 -2.68 -14.33 -1.25
C GLU A 126 -1.77 -13.73 -2.32
N ILE A 127 -0.93 -14.57 -2.91
CA ILE A 127 0.04 -14.15 -3.92
C ILE A 127 -0.35 -14.76 -5.26
N THR A 128 -0.56 -13.90 -6.27
CA THR A 128 -0.96 -14.34 -7.61
C THR A 128 -0.21 -13.55 -8.67
N PRO A 129 -0.13 -14.06 -9.92
CA PRO A 129 0.41 -13.24 -11.01
C PRO A 129 -0.48 -12.03 -11.28
N ALA A 130 0.13 -10.87 -11.56
CA ALA A 130 -0.61 -9.70 -12.00
C ALA A 130 -1.09 -9.93 -13.44
N THR A 131 -2.34 -9.56 -13.72
CA THR A 131 -2.96 -9.75 -15.02
C THR A 131 -3.19 -8.40 -15.70
N TRP A 132 -2.20 -7.96 -16.42
CA TRP A 132 -2.30 -6.73 -17.22
C TRP A 132 -2.98 -7.01 -18.55
N LYS A 133 -3.74 -6.04 -19.00
CA LYS A 133 -4.35 -6.09 -20.33
C LYS A 133 -3.58 -5.24 -21.32
#